data_387cac103aba46f9237c547c8a4f9f4f
#
_entry.id   387cac103aba46f9237c547c8a4f9f4f
#
_cell.length_a   1.000
_cell.length_b   1.000
_cell.length_c   1.000
_cell.angle_alpha   90.00
_cell.angle_beta   90.00
_cell.angle_gamma   90.00
#
_symmetry.space_group_name_H-M   'P 1'
#
loop_
_entity.id
_entity.type
_entity.pdbx_description
1 polymer ?
#
loop_
_entity_poly.entity_id
_entity_poly.type
_entity_poly.pdbx_seq_one_letter_code
_entity_poly.pdbx_strand_id
1 'polypeptide(L)'
;MKKLGTLLVLFLSVIALVACASGKKDAASGQKLKVVATNSIIADITKNIAGDKIDLHSIVPVGQDPHEYEPLPEDVKKTSQADLI
;
A
#
# COMPACT_ATOMS: atom_id res chain seq x y z
N MET A 1 -46.44 13.41 4.05
CA MET A 1 -45.68 12.62 5.04
C MET A 1 -44.97 11.40 4.45
N LYS A 2 -45.64 10.60 3.61
CA LYS A 2 -45.01 9.43 2.98
C LYS A 2 -43.83 9.80 2.03
N LYS A 3 -43.93 10.93 1.35
CA LYS A 3 -42.86 11.43 0.44
C LYS A 3 -41.61 11.88 1.21
N LEU A 4 -41.78 12.42 2.40
CA LEU A 4 -40.64 12.87 3.23
C LEU A 4 -39.84 11.67 3.77
N GLY A 5 -40.49 10.59 4.15
CA GLY A 5 -39.84 9.37 4.58
C GLY A 5 -39.06 8.68 3.48
N THR A 6 -39.62 8.67 2.26
CA THR A 6 -38.96 8.09 1.08
C THR A 6 -37.72 8.91 0.67
N LEU A 7 -37.82 10.24 0.74
CA LEU A 7 -36.67 11.14 0.47
C LEU A 7 -35.58 10.98 1.52
N LEU A 8 -35.94 10.79 2.79
CA LEU A 8 -34.99 10.59 3.88
C LEU A 8 -34.24 9.26 3.72
N VAL A 9 -34.92 8.20 3.34
CA VAL A 9 -34.32 6.88 3.09
C VAL A 9 -33.37 6.94 1.89
N LEU A 10 -33.74 7.61 0.83
CA LEU A 10 -32.88 7.82 -0.34
C LEU A 10 -31.63 8.63 0.02
N PHE A 11 -31.76 9.66 0.82
CA PHE A 11 -30.65 10.50 1.26
C PHE A 11 -29.68 9.72 2.16
N LEU A 12 -30.20 8.92 3.09
CA LEU A 12 -29.40 8.03 3.95
C LEU A 12 -28.67 6.96 3.15
N SER A 13 -29.31 6.43 2.11
CA SER A 13 -28.70 5.43 1.22
C SER A 13 -27.50 5.99 0.45
N VAL A 14 -27.60 7.22 -0.05
CA VAL A 14 -26.50 7.90 -0.75
C VAL A 14 -25.33 8.19 0.20
N ILE A 15 -25.60 8.63 1.42
CA ILE A 15 -24.57 8.88 2.42
C ILE A 15 -23.84 7.59 2.79
N ALA A 16 -24.55 6.47 2.93
CA ALA A 16 -23.96 5.17 3.22
C ALA A 16 -23.00 4.70 2.11
N LEU A 17 -23.37 4.93 0.85
CA LEU A 17 -22.49 4.61 -0.30
C LEU A 17 -21.22 5.43 -0.32
N VAL A 18 -21.31 6.73 -0.03
CA VAL A 18 -20.17 7.62 0.03
C VAL A 18 -19.25 7.25 1.22
N ALA A 19 -19.82 6.89 2.36
CA ALA A 19 -19.07 6.46 3.53
C ALA A 19 -18.28 5.17 3.28
N CYS A 20 -18.84 4.20 2.55
CA CYS A 20 -18.14 2.97 2.17
C CYS A 20 -16.98 3.24 1.21
N ALA A 21 -17.12 4.16 0.27
CA ALA A 21 -16.04 4.55 -0.63
C ALA A 21 -14.92 5.31 0.10
N SER A 22 -15.27 6.18 1.04
CA SER A 22 -14.31 6.90 1.89
C SER A 22 -13.59 5.97 2.85
N GLY A 23 -14.28 4.96 3.41
CA GLY A 23 -13.72 4.02 4.35
C GLY A 23 -12.57 3.19 3.77
N LYS A 24 -12.64 2.83 2.49
CA LYS A 24 -11.54 2.13 1.81
C LYS A 24 -10.30 3.01 1.64
N LYS A 25 -10.46 4.30 1.37
CA LYS A 25 -9.34 5.24 1.29
C LYS A 25 -8.72 5.50 2.64
N ASP A 26 -9.52 5.66 3.68
CA ASP A 26 -9.05 5.95 5.03
C ASP A 26 -8.33 4.74 5.64
N ALA A 27 -8.77 3.52 5.36
CA ALA A 27 -8.08 2.30 5.78
C ALA A 27 -6.70 2.16 5.12
N ALA A 28 -6.54 2.65 3.89
CA ALA A 28 -5.26 2.65 3.18
C ALA A 28 -4.36 3.83 3.57
N SER A 29 -4.90 4.93 4.11
CA SER A 29 -4.16 6.15 4.42
C SER A 29 -3.36 6.06 5.72
N GLY A 30 -3.71 5.16 6.65
CA GLY A 30 -3.04 5.01 7.94
C GLY A 30 -1.70 4.32 7.87
N GLN A 31 -1.48 3.45 6.89
CA GLN A 31 -0.24 2.72 6.71
C GLN A 31 0.06 2.53 5.23
N LYS A 32 1.31 2.79 4.85
CA LYS A 32 1.79 2.51 3.51
C LYS A 32 1.94 1.02 3.31
N LEU A 33 1.68 0.54 2.10
CA LEU A 33 1.96 -0.83 1.69
C LEU A 33 3.46 -1.10 1.81
N LYS A 34 3.84 -2.16 2.51
CA LYS A 34 5.24 -2.56 2.67
C LYS A 34 5.64 -3.46 1.51
N VAL A 35 6.55 -2.97 0.68
CA VAL A 35 7.01 -3.65 -0.53
C VAL A 35 8.50 -3.93 -0.42
N VAL A 36 8.89 -5.15 -0.72
CA VAL A 36 10.29 -5.55 -0.77
C VAL A 36 10.67 -5.87 -2.20
N ALA A 37 11.71 -5.20 -2.70
CA ALA A 37 12.30 -5.49 -4.00
C ALA A 37 13.59 -6.30 -3.80
N THR A 38 13.83 -7.25 -4.69
CA THR A 38 14.99 -8.15 -4.58
C THR A 38 16.30 -7.45 -4.90
N ASN A 39 16.31 -6.48 -5.81
CA ASN A 39 17.49 -5.73 -6.18
C ASN A 39 17.19 -4.25 -6.44
N SER A 40 18.25 -3.45 -6.60
CA SER A 40 18.16 -2.01 -6.78
C SER A 40 17.48 -1.59 -8.08
N ILE A 41 17.59 -2.39 -9.14
CA ILE A 41 16.96 -2.12 -10.43
C ILE A 41 15.44 -2.20 -10.30
N ILE A 42 14.94 -3.28 -9.70
CA ILE A 42 13.51 -3.48 -9.43
C ILE A 42 13.01 -2.42 -8.45
N ALA A 43 13.80 -2.10 -7.43
CA ALA A 43 13.46 -1.06 -6.46
C ALA A 43 13.30 0.31 -7.14
N ASP A 44 14.20 0.66 -8.05
CA ASP A 44 14.15 1.93 -8.78
C ASP A 44 12.90 2.02 -9.66
N ILE A 45 12.59 0.96 -10.41
CA ILE A 45 11.38 0.89 -11.23
C ILE A 45 10.13 1.03 -10.35
N THR A 46 10.08 0.31 -9.25
CA THR A 46 8.96 0.34 -8.30
C THR A 46 8.77 1.74 -7.72
N LYS A 47 9.85 2.39 -7.33
CA LYS A 47 9.84 3.75 -6.79
C LYS A 47 9.34 4.76 -7.82
N ASN A 48 9.74 4.63 -9.07
CA ASN A 48 9.29 5.51 -10.15
C ASN A 48 7.79 5.37 -10.44
N ILE A 49 7.23 4.18 -10.23
CA ILE A 49 5.80 3.91 -10.45
C ILE A 49 4.97 4.34 -9.23
N ALA A 50 5.38 3.90 -8.04
CA ALA A 50 4.58 4.07 -6.82
C ALA A 50 4.93 5.34 -6.03
N GLY A 51 6.16 5.85 -6.14
CA GLY A 51 6.61 7.04 -5.42
C GLY A 51 6.52 6.87 -3.91
N ASP A 52 5.95 7.87 -3.25
CA ASP A 52 5.81 7.88 -1.79
C ASP A 52 4.59 7.10 -1.26
N LYS A 53 3.86 6.43 -2.14
CA LYS A 53 2.64 5.69 -1.77
C LYS A 53 2.93 4.35 -1.10
N ILE A 54 4.17 3.88 -1.18
CA ILE A 54 4.61 2.62 -0.59
C ILE A 54 5.81 2.83 0.32
N ASP A 55 6.00 1.89 1.25
CA ASP A 55 7.23 1.75 2.03
C ASP A 55 8.08 0.68 1.35
N LEU A 56 9.08 1.11 0.60
CA LEU A 56 9.90 0.25 -0.24
C LEU A 56 11.23 -0.06 0.44
N HIS A 57 11.55 -1.36 0.52
CA HIS A 57 12.86 -1.85 0.95
C HIS A 57 13.51 -2.64 -0.19
N SER A 58 14.75 -2.31 -0.51
CA SER A 58 15.56 -3.08 -1.47
C SER A 58 16.53 -3.98 -0.70
N ILE A 59 16.52 -5.27 -1.01
CA ILE A 59 17.41 -6.23 -0.34
C ILE A 59 18.85 -6.01 -0.77
N VAL A 60 19.11 -6.00 -2.07
CA VAL A 60 20.47 -5.76 -2.59
C VAL A 60 20.67 -4.27 -2.83
N PRO A 61 21.62 -3.62 -2.11
CA PRO A 61 21.91 -2.20 -2.31
C PRO A 61 22.49 -1.88 -3.69
N VAL A 62 22.44 -0.61 -4.06
CA VAL A 62 23.09 -0.13 -5.28
C VAL A 62 24.59 -0.40 -5.21
N GLY A 63 25.14 -0.92 -6.30
CA GLY A 63 26.57 -1.22 -6.40
C GLY A 63 26.98 -2.57 -5.84
N GLN A 64 26.06 -3.34 -5.27
CA GLN A 64 26.33 -4.70 -4.80
C GLN A 64 25.94 -5.72 -5.87
N ASP A 65 26.74 -6.79 -5.98
CA ASP A 65 26.42 -7.90 -6.86
C ASP A 65 25.34 -8.79 -6.20
N PRO A 66 24.18 -9.01 -6.86
CA PRO A 66 23.15 -9.88 -6.31
C PRO A 66 23.58 -11.32 -6.06
N HIS A 67 24.58 -11.80 -6.79
CA HIS A 67 25.11 -13.16 -6.64
C HIS A 67 26.00 -13.33 -5.39
N GLU A 68 26.62 -12.25 -4.94
CA GLU A 68 27.55 -12.25 -3.81
C GLU A 68 26.94 -11.68 -2.53
N TYR A 69 25.76 -11.10 -2.63
CA TYR A 69 25.11 -10.46 -1.49
C TYR A 69 24.51 -11.47 -0.52
N GLU A 70 24.93 -11.40 0.73
CA GLU A 70 24.31 -12.16 1.81
C GLU A 70 23.25 -11.28 2.51
N PRO A 71 22.00 -11.76 2.60
CA PRO A 71 20.95 -11.00 3.26
C PRO A 71 21.28 -10.77 4.74
N LEU A 72 21.09 -9.53 5.18
CA LEU A 72 21.23 -9.18 6.59
C LEU A 72 19.98 -9.60 7.37
N PRO A 73 20.07 -9.76 8.72
CA PRO A 73 18.89 -10.04 9.53
C PRO A 73 17.75 -9.04 9.34
N GLU A 74 18.08 -7.78 9.05
CA GLU A 74 17.10 -6.75 8.74
C GLU A 74 16.33 -7.05 7.43
N ASP A 75 17.02 -7.57 6.42
CA ASP A 75 16.39 -7.95 5.15
C ASP A 75 15.38 -9.08 5.37
N VAL A 76 15.72 -10.06 6.17
CA VAL A 76 14.82 -11.17 6.54
C VAL A 76 13.58 -10.65 7.27
N LYS A 77 13.79 -9.73 8.22
CA LYS A 77 12.69 -9.11 8.97
C LYS A 77 11.77 -8.31 8.06
N LYS A 78 12.33 -7.48 7.21
CA LYS A 78 11.56 -6.67 6.24
C LYS A 78 10.77 -7.55 5.28
N THR A 79 11.37 -8.64 4.79
CA THR A 79 10.70 -9.59 3.90
C THR A 79 9.54 -10.30 4.60
N SER A 80 9.72 -10.72 5.83
CA SER A 80 8.66 -11.39 6.61
C SER A 80 7.47 -10.46 6.92
N GLN A 81 7.71 -9.16 6.98
CA GLN A 81 6.69 -8.16 7.27
C GLN A 81 6.11 -7.50 6.00
N ALA A 82 6.62 -7.87 4.83
CA ALA A 82 6.19 -7.27 3.58
C ALA A 82 4.79 -7.71 3.18
N ASP A 83 4.04 -6.77 2.62
CA ASP A 83 2.73 -7.04 2.01
C ASP A 83 2.89 -7.58 0.59
N LEU A 84 3.98 -7.20 -0.09
CA LEU A 84 4.30 -7.61 -1.46
C LEU A 84 5.82 -7.74 -1.63
N ILE A 85 6.21 -8.77 -2.36
CA ILE A 85 7.60 -9.03 -2.75
C ILE A 85 7.71 -9.03 -4.28
#